data_18c028d566cd84be0a474209bf4ad9b2
#
_entry.id   18c028d566cd84be0a474209bf4ad9b2
#
_cell.length_a   1.000
_cell.length_b   1.000
_cell.length_c   1.000
_cell.angle_alpha   90.00
_cell.angle_beta   90.00
_cell.angle_gamma   90.00
#
_symmetry.space_group_name_H-M   'P 1'
#
loop_
_entity.id
_entity.type
_entity.pdbx_description
1 polymer ?
#
loop_
_entity_poly.entity_id
_entity_poly.type
_entity_poly.pdbx_seq_one_letter_code
_entity_poly.pdbx_strand_id
1 'polypeptide(L)'
;HPTDDLRGVAASTLDGLLYGAGDAVIGLNPASDSTPVLGQLLRMLDEVIQRFEIPTQSCVLTHVTNTLKLMEAGAPVDLVFQSIAGTEKANLSFGVTPELLDEAHAAALSLGRGTVGDNVMYFETGQGSALSANANFGVDQQTCEVRAYALARRYRPLLINTVVGFIGPEYLYDGKQIIRAGLEDHFSGKLLGLPIGCD
;
A
#
# COMPACT_ATOMS: atom_id res chain seq x y z
N HIS A 1 -7.33 -11.87 5.45
CA HIS A 1 -7.64 -13.22 5.97
C HIS A 1 -6.82 -13.46 7.25
N PRO A 2 -7.37 -14.10 8.30
CA PRO A 2 -6.66 -14.26 9.57
C PRO A 2 -5.48 -15.24 9.53
N THR A 3 -5.36 -16.00 8.46
CA THR A 3 -4.23 -16.90 8.19
C THR A 3 -3.87 -16.81 6.71
N ASP A 4 -2.63 -17.17 6.35
CA ASP A 4 -2.19 -17.22 4.96
C ASP A 4 -2.52 -18.57 4.30
N ASP A 5 -3.61 -19.22 4.69
CA ASP A 5 -4.10 -20.41 4.02
C ASP A 5 -4.58 -20.06 2.60
N LEU A 6 -3.91 -20.59 1.60
CA LEU A 6 -4.16 -20.28 0.19
C LEU A 6 -5.61 -20.52 -0.24
N ARG A 7 -6.27 -21.55 0.29
CA ARG A 7 -7.66 -21.84 -0.09
C ARG A 7 -8.61 -20.81 0.51
N GLY A 8 -8.39 -20.45 1.77
CA GLY A 8 -9.18 -19.42 2.45
C GLY A 8 -9.00 -18.06 1.82
N VAL A 9 -7.76 -17.70 1.48
CA VAL A 9 -7.45 -16.44 0.79
C VAL A 9 -8.08 -16.41 -0.61
N ALA A 10 -7.96 -17.50 -1.38
CA ALA A 10 -8.57 -17.60 -2.70
C ALA A 10 -10.10 -17.48 -2.64
N ALA A 11 -10.74 -18.15 -1.67
CA ALA A 11 -12.19 -18.04 -1.48
C ALA A 11 -12.62 -16.61 -1.17
N SER A 12 -11.93 -15.93 -0.23
CA SER A 12 -12.21 -14.52 0.10
C SER A 12 -11.97 -13.58 -1.09
N THR A 13 -10.94 -13.84 -1.89
CA THR A 13 -10.67 -13.05 -3.10
C THR A 13 -11.78 -13.21 -4.12
N LEU A 14 -12.23 -14.46 -4.38
CA LEU A 14 -13.32 -14.72 -5.30
C LEU A 14 -14.64 -14.11 -4.83
N ASP A 15 -14.94 -14.19 -3.53
CA ASP A 15 -16.13 -13.52 -2.96
C ASP A 15 -16.07 -12.01 -3.19
N GLY A 16 -14.92 -11.38 -2.91
CA GLY A 16 -14.73 -9.94 -3.17
C GLY A 16 -14.97 -9.57 -4.63
N LEU A 17 -14.41 -10.34 -5.57
CA LEU A 17 -14.60 -10.15 -7.00
C LEU A 17 -16.06 -10.32 -7.42
N LEU A 18 -16.78 -11.29 -6.86
CA LEU A 18 -18.21 -11.50 -7.13
C LEU A 18 -19.07 -10.34 -6.62
N TYR A 19 -18.63 -9.63 -5.60
CA TYR A 19 -19.28 -8.38 -5.13
C TYR A 19 -18.84 -7.14 -5.89
N GLY A 20 -18.01 -7.29 -6.92
CA GLY A 20 -17.57 -6.17 -7.77
C GLY A 20 -16.38 -5.38 -7.20
N ALA A 21 -15.66 -5.93 -6.22
CA ALA A 21 -14.41 -5.36 -5.77
C ALA A 21 -13.23 -5.77 -6.69
N GLY A 22 -12.10 -5.06 -6.61
CA GLY A 22 -10.84 -5.45 -7.25
C GLY A 22 -10.63 -4.90 -8.67
N ASP A 23 -11.42 -3.95 -9.12
CA ASP A 23 -11.28 -3.32 -10.45
C ASP A 23 -9.99 -2.49 -10.59
N ALA A 24 -9.52 -1.85 -9.54
CA ALA A 24 -8.26 -1.09 -9.55
C ALA A 24 -7.07 -1.96 -9.12
N VAL A 25 -7.23 -2.72 -8.04
CA VAL A 25 -6.20 -3.58 -7.47
C VAL A 25 -6.83 -4.68 -6.61
N ILE A 26 -6.28 -5.88 -6.65
CA ILE A 26 -6.54 -6.91 -5.65
C ILE A 26 -5.44 -6.83 -4.60
N GLY A 27 -5.73 -6.13 -3.50
CA GLY A 27 -4.82 -5.98 -2.37
C GLY A 27 -5.00 -7.11 -1.35
N LEU A 28 -3.91 -7.70 -0.91
CA LEU A 28 -3.90 -8.73 0.12
C LEU A 28 -3.00 -8.32 1.26
N ASN A 29 -3.57 -8.23 2.47
CA ASN A 29 -2.80 -8.00 3.70
C ASN A 29 -2.44 -9.36 4.31
N PRO A 30 -1.17 -9.80 4.23
CA PRO A 30 -0.75 -11.11 4.71
C PRO A 30 -0.72 -11.16 6.24
N ALA A 31 -0.93 -12.37 6.79
CA ALA A 31 -0.82 -12.61 8.23
C ALA A 31 0.63 -12.76 8.70
N SER A 32 1.56 -13.02 7.78
CA SER A 32 2.99 -13.20 8.06
C SER A 32 3.88 -12.57 6.99
N ASP A 33 5.13 -12.28 7.36
CA ASP A 33 6.18 -11.80 6.44
C ASP A 33 7.05 -12.94 5.85
N SER A 34 6.55 -14.16 5.86
CA SER A 34 7.26 -15.31 5.30
C SER A 34 7.41 -15.20 3.79
N THR A 35 8.60 -14.92 3.28
CA THR A 35 8.86 -14.79 1.84
C THR A 35 8.35 -15.97 1.00
N PRO A 36 8.49 -17.24 1.43
CA PRO A 36 7.91 -18.38 0.69
C PRO A 36 6.37 -18.30 0.62
N VAL A 37 5.70 -17.94 1.71
CA VAL A 37 4.24 -17.81 1.76
C VAL A 37 3.78 -16.64 0.90
N LEU A 38 4.41 -15.48 1.02
CA LEU A 38 4.13 -14.30 0.19
C LEU A 38 4.27 -14.61 -1.30
N GLY A 39 5.30 -15.36 -1.69
CA GLY A 39 5.48 -15.81 -3.08
C GLY A 39 4.38 -16.77 -3.56
N GLN A 40 3.84 -17.62 -2.68
CA GLN A 40 2.68 -18.47 -3.01
C GLN A 40 1.40 -17.64 -3.19
N LEU A 41 1.18 -16.65 -2.31
CA LEU A 41 0.04 -15.73 -2.40
C LEU A 41 0.07 -14.93 -3.71
N LEU A 42 1.21 -14.36 -4.08
CA LEU A 42 1.39 -13.64 -5.35
C LEU A 42 1.09 -14.54 -6.56
N ARG A 43 1.61 -15.77 -6.57
CA ARG A 43 1.33 -16.72 -7.67
C ARG A 43 -0.15 -17.11 -7.74
N MET A 44 -0.80 -17.28 -6.60
CA MET A 44 -2.23 -17.56 -6.54
C MET A 44 -3.06 -16.40 -7.09
N LEU A 45 -2.73 -15.15 -6.72
CA LEU A 45 -3.39 -13.96 -7.24
C LEU A 45 -3.18 -13.83 -8.76
N ASP A 46 -1.95 -14.01 -9.23
CA ASP A 46 -1.64 -14.01 -10.66
C ASP A 46 -2.43 -15.07 -11.43
N GLU A 47 -2.52 -16.29 -10.89
CA GLU A 47 -3.32 -17.38 -11.50
C GLU A 47 -4.81 -17.00 -11.58
N VAL A 48 -5.37 -16.41 -10.55
CA VAL A 48 -6.77 -15.93 -10.55
C VAL A 48 -6.97 -14.86 -11.61
N ILE A 49 -6.10 -13.85 -11.65
CA ILE A 49 -6.17 -12.74 -12.61
C ILE A 49 -6.10 -13.27 -14.04
N GLN A 50 -5.13 -14.13 -14.34
CA GLN A 50 -4.94 -14.69 -15.68
C GLN A 50 -6.09 -15.64 -16.09
N ARG A 51 -6.53 -16.50 -15.17
CA ARG A 51 -7.57 -17.49 -15.44
C ARG A 51 -8.92 -16.87 -15.77
N PHE A 52 -9.26 -15.79 -15.11
CA PHE A 52 -10.54 -15.08 -15.28
C PHE A 52 -10.41 -13.84 -16.16
N GLU A 53 -9.23 -13.60 -16.74
CA GLU A 53 -8.94 -12.45 -17.62
C GLU A 53 -9.38 -11.11 -16.99
N ILE A 54 -9.09 -10.96 -15.68
CA ILE A 54 -9.51 -9.77 -14.92
C ILE A 54 -8.56 -8.62 -15.27
N PRO A 55 -9.07 -7.45 -15.73
CA PRO A 55 -8.23 -6.30 -16.08
C PRO A 55 -7.79 -5.52 -14.83
N THR A 56 -7.05 -6.16 -13.95
CA THR A 56 -6.58 -5.62 -12.68
C THR A 56 -5.14 -6.01 -12.44
N GLN A 57 -4.62 -5.65 -11.28
CA GLN A 57 -3.28 -6.00 -10.83
C GLN A 57 -3.32 -6.45 -9.37
N SER A 58 -2.32 -7.22 -8.96
CA SER A 58 -2.20 -7.72 -7.60
C SER A 58 -1.22 -6.90 -6.77
N CYS A 59 -1.48 -6.85 -5.47
CA CYS A 59 -0.55 -6.31 -4.48
C CYS A 59 -0.60 -7.14 -3.20
N VAL A 60 0.54 -7.60 -2.72
CA VAL A 60 0.66 -8.14 -1.36
C VAL A 60 1.27 -7.06 -0.49
N LEU A 61 0.55 -6.67 0.58
CA LEU A 61 0.93 -5.56 1.46
C LEU A 61 1.98 -6.04 2.46
N THR A 62 3.23 -6.01 2.03
CA THR A 62 4.40 -6.35 2.86
C THR A 62 5.47 -5.29 2.70
N HIS A 63 6.46 -5.29 3.60
CA HIS A 63 7.55 -4.32 3.55
C HIS A 63 8.34 -4.44 2.24
N VAL A 64 8.76 -3.31 1.71
CA VAL A 64 9.48 -3.20 0.41
C VAL A 64 10.70 -4.12 0.31
N THR A 65 11.42 -4.37 1.42
CA THR A 65 12.56 -5.32 1.43
C THR A 65 12.14 -6.76 1.15
N ASN A 66 10.93 -7.17 1.58
CA ASN A 66 10.39 -8.49 1.25
C ASN A 66 9.99 -8.54 -0.22
N THR A 67 9.39 -7.45 -0.73
CA THR A 67 9.00 -7.36 -2.14
C THR A 67 10.22 -7.45 -3.06
N LEU A 68 11.34 -6.81 -2.73
CA LEU A 68 12.60 -6.96 -3.47
C LEU A 68 13.07 -8.42 -3.54
N LYS A 69 13.09 -9.12 -2.40
CA LYS A 69 13.44 -10.55 -2.34
C LYS A 69 12.48 -11.42 -3.17
N LEU A 70 11.19 -11.07 -3.18
CA LEU A 70 10.19 -11.77 -3.99
C LEU A 70 10.45 -11.58 -5.49
N MET A 71 10.78 -10.37 -5.92
CA MET A 71 11.15 -10.07 -7.30
C MET A 71 12.42 -10.83 -7.72
N GLU A 72 13.45 -10.83 -6.87
CA GLU A 72 14.67 -11.62 -7.10
C GLU A 72 14.40 -13.12 -7.22
N ALA A 73 13.41 -13.63 -6.45
CA ALA A 73 12.96 -15.03 -6.52
C ALA A 73 12.00 -15.33 -7.69
N GLY A 74 11.76 -14.35 -8.59
CA GLY A 74 10.89 -14.51 -9.75
C GLY A 74 9.40 -14.58 -9.41
N ALA A 75 8.95 -13.98 -8.30
CA ALA A 75 7.53 -13.88 -8.00
C ALA A 75 6.86 -12.83 -8.91
N PRO A 76 5.58 -13.04 -9.30
CA PRO A 76 4.85 -12.13 -10.17
C PRO A 76 4.35 -10.89 -9.41
N VAL A 77 5.24 -9.92 -9.18
CA VAL A 77 4.94 -8.67 -8.49
C VAL A 77 4.43 -7.64 -9.50
N ASP A 78 3.18 -7.23 -9.40
CA ASP A 78 2.60 -6.16 -10.22
C ASP A 78 2.81 -4.79 -9.57
N LEU A 79 2.55 -4.69 -8.27
CA LEU A 79 2.70 -3.47 -7.49
C LEU A 79 3.61 -3.69 -6.28
N VAL A 80 4.46 -2.70 -6.02
CA VAL A 80 5.23 -2.60 -4.78
C VAL A 80 4.47 -1.77 -3.77
N PHE A 81 4.16 -2.38 -2.63
CA PHE A 81 3.55 -1.69 -1.50
C PHE A 81 4.60 -1.16 -0.54
N GLN A 82 4.36 0.01 0.02
CA GLN A 82 5.08 0.50 1.21
C GLN A 82 4.28 1.55 1.96
N SER A 83 4.19 1.41 3.28
CA SER A 83 3.74 2.49 4.17
C SER A 83 4.84 3.51 4.34
N ILE A 84 4.50 4.79 4.22
CA ILE A 84 5.43 5.92 4.37
C ILE A 84 4.86 6.94 5.36
N ALA A 85 5.74 7.62 6.07
CA ALA A 85 5.39 8.64 7.04
C ALA A 85 5.84 10.04 6.58
N GLY A 86 5.29 11.06 7.23
CA GLY A 86 5.61 12.47 6.96
C GLY A 86 6.86 13.00 7.66
N THR A 87 7.61 12.15 8.37
CA THR A 87 8.89 12.49 8.98
C THR A 87 9.95 11.48 8.60
N GLU A 88 11.17 11.96 8.34
CA GLU A 88 12.32 11.10 8.06
C GLU A 88 12.58 10.13 9.21
N LYS A 89 12.50 10.62 10.44
CA LYS A 89 12.72 9.79 11.63
C LYS A 89 11.74 8.63 11.73
N ALA A 90 10.47 8.83 11.37
CA ALA A 90 9.48 7.76 11.32
C ALA A 90 9.81 6.78 10.20
N ASN A 91 10.10 7.24 9.00
CA ASN A 91 10.48 6.37 7.89
C ASN A 91 11.70 5.51 8.21
N LEU A 92 12.75 6.10 8.79
CA LEU A 92 13.94 5.37 9.24
C LEU A 92 13.61 4.32 10.31
N SER A 93 12.67 4.60 11.21
CA SER A 93 12.24 3.61 12.22
C SER A 93 11.52 2.40 11.62
N PHE A 94 10.94 2.56 10.44
CA PHE A 94 10.33 1.47 9.64
C PHE A 94 11.33 0.81 8.68
N GLY A 95 12.57 1.28 8.64
CA GLY A 95 13.57 0.80 7.68
C GLY A 95 13.34 1.30 6.25
N VAL A 96 12.63 2.40 6.06
CA VAL A 96 12.31 2.99 4.76
C VAL A 96 13.19 4.20 4.49
N THR A 97 13.88 4.19 3.36
CA THR A 97 14.68 5.32 2.85
C THR A 97 14.30 5.62 1.39
N PRO A 98 14.56 6.84 0.90
CA PRO A 98 14.38 7.15 -0.52
C PRO A 98 15.16 6.23 -1.46
N GLU A 99 16.39 5.86 -1.09
CA GLU A 99 17.24 4.97 -1.89
C GLU A 99 16.63 3.59 -2.04
N LEU A 100 16.06 3.05 -0.95
CA LEU A 100 15.37 1.76 -0.96
C LEU A 100 14.10 1.81 -1.82
N LEU A 101 13.36 2.91 -1.78
CA LEU A 101 12.20 3.12 -2.63
C LEU A 101 12.60 3.27 -4.12
N ASP A 102 13.71 3.98 -4.40
CA ASP A 102 14.26 4.10 -5.75
C ASP A 102 14.66 2.74 -6.32
N GLU A 103 15.32 1.90 -5.51
CA GLU A 103 15.69 0.53 -5.88
C GLU A 103 14.46 -0.32 -6.20
N ALA A 104 13.47 -0.32 -5.31
CA ALA A 104 12.25 -1.10 -5.50
C ALA A 104 11.43 -0.64 -6.71
N HIS A 105 11.33 0.66 -6.93
CA HIS A 105 10.67 1.23 -8.10
C HIS A 105 11.36 0.81 -9.40
N ALA A 106 12.69 0.92 -9.46
CA ALA A 106 13.46 0.49 -10.63
C ALA A 106 13.32 -1.03 -10.88
N ALA A 107 13.37 -1.84 -9.84
CA ALA A 107 13.16 -3.28 -9.93
C ALA A 107 11.76 -3.62 -10.47
N ALA A 108 10.71 -2.98 -9.95
CA ALA A 108 9.35 -3.19 -10.42
C ALA A 108 9.16 -2.79 -11.89
N LEU A 109 9.71 -1.65 -12.31
CA LEU A 109 9.70 -1.24 -13.71
C LEU A 109 10.38 -2.26 -14.62
N SER A 110 11.49 -2.85 -14.17
CA SER A 110 12.23 -3.85 -14.96
C SER A 110 11.46 -5.15 -15.19
N LEU A 111 10.49 -5.48 -14.33
CA LEU A 111 9.62 -6.65 -14.52
C LEU A 111 8.61 -6.46 -15.66
N GLY A 112 8.27 -5.22 -16.02
CA GLY A 112 7.33 -4.91 -17.09
C GLY A 112 5.90 -5.41 -16.81
N ARG A 113 5.51 -5.56 -15.53
CA ARG A 113 4.20 -6.09 -15.12
C ARG A 113 3.16 -5.01 -14.82
N GLY A 114 3.51 -3.74 -14.88
CA GLY A 114 2.58 -2.64 -14.68
C GLY A 114 1.43 -2.68 -15.68
N THR A 115 0.19 -2.59 -15.21
CA THR A 115 -1.03 -2.57 -16.05
C THR A 115 -1.46 -1.15 -16.42
N VAL A 116 -1.00 -0.15 -15.66
CA VAL A 116 -1.25 1.27 -15.88
C VAL A 116 0.08 2.00 -16.09
N GLY A 117 0.72 1.76 -17.23
CA GLY A 117 2.01 2.34 -17.58
C GLY A 117 3.08 2.06 -16.52
N ASP A 118 3.77 3.12 -16.09
CA ASP A 118 4.86 3.05 -15.09
C ASP A 118 4.37 3.21 -13.63
N ASN A 119 3.05 3.13 -13.39
CA ASN A 119 2.46 3.29 -12.05
C ASN A 119 2.53 1.97 -11.27
N VAL A 120 3.72 1.60 -10.83
CA VAL A 120 4.01 0.29 -10.19
C VAL A 120 4.14 0.36 -8.66
N MET A 121 3.85 1.53 -8.07
CA MET A 121 3.91 1.71 -6.62
C MET A 121 2.51 1.90 -6.03
N TYR A 122 2.31 1.33 -4.85
CA TYR A 122 1.16 1.56 -3.99
C TYR A 122 1.69 2.03 -2.62
N PHE A 123 1.35 3.24 -2.23
CA PHE A 123 1.73 3.77 -0.92
C PHE A 123 0.54 3.83 0.02
N GLU A 124 0.83 3.54 1.28
CA GLU A 124 -0.06 3.85 2.38
C GLU A 124 0.60 4.91 3.25
N THR A 125 -0.15 5.93 3.65
CA THR A 125 0.39 6.97 4.51
C THR A 125 0.22 6.56 5.97
N GLY A 126 1.33 6.53 6.67
CA GLY A 126 1.43 5.88 7.97
C GLY A 126 0.83 6.65 9.16
N GLN A 127 0.17 7.77 8.95
CA GLN A 127 -0.37 8.59 10.05
C GLN A 127 -1.53 7.90 10.77
N GLY A 128 -2.23 7.02 10.10
CA GLY A 128 -3.30 6.24 10.70
C GLY A 128 -2.88 4.91 11.33
N SER A 129 -1.63 4.48 11.21
CA SER A 129 -1.19 3.22 11.80
C SER A 129 -0.79 3.36 13.26
N ALA A 130 -0.98 2.30 14.05
CA ALA A 130 -0.54 2.26 15.45
C ALA A 130 0.98 2.50 15.60
N LEU A 131 1.80 2.08 14.62
CA LEU A 131 3.24 2.27 14.60
C LEU A 131 3.63 3.74 14.41
N SER A 132 2.85 4.52 13.67
CA SER A 132 3.11 5.93 13.41
C SER A 132 2.38 6.88 14.35
N ALA A 133 1.48 6.38 15.21
CA ALA A 133 0.66 7.17 16.10
C ALA A 133 1.44 8.19 16.94
N ASN A 134 2.67 7.88 17.36
CA ASN A 134 3.56 8.75 18.12
C ASN A 134 4.75 9.26 17.30
N ALA A 135 4.74 9.11 15.98
CA ALA A 135 5.89 9.38 15.12
C ALA A 135 5.83 10.75 14.41
N ASN A 136 4.96 11.65 14.86
CA ASN A 136 4.81 12.99 14.28
C ASN A 136 5.94 13.94 14.69
N PHE A 137 6.60 13.67 15.82
CA PHE A 137 7.74 14.45 16.33
C PHE A 137 7.47 15.96 16.40
N GLY A 138 6.29 16.36 16.87
CA GLY A 138 5.88 17.77 17.00
C GLY A 138 5.37 18.41 15.71
N VAL A 139 5.23 17.67 14.62
CA VAL A 139 4.61 18.15 13.37
C VAL A 139 3.12 17.79 13.40
N ASP A 140 2.26 18.68 12.94
CA ASP A 140 0.83 18.39 12.83
C ASP A 140 0.56 17.31 11.76
N GLN A 141 -0.57 16.62 11.91
CA GLN A 141 -0.90 15.49 11.06
C GLN A 141 -1.02 15.87 9.58
N GLN A 142 -1.71 16.96 9.27
CA GLN A 142 -1.91 17.38 7.88
C GLN A 142 -0.59 17.70 7.19
N THR A 143 0.35 18.34 7.91
CA THR A 143 1.71 18.56 7.41
C THR A 143 2.45 17.25 7.19
N CYS A 144 2.31 16.28 8.09
CA CYS A 144 2.89 14.94 7.91
C CYS A 144 2.32 14.26 6.67
N GLU A 145 1.00 14.26 6.48
CA GLU A 145 0.37 13.68 5.29
C GLU A 145 0.86 14.33 4.00
N VAL A 146 0.88 15.66 3.92
CA VAL A 146 1.36 16.37 2.73
C VAL A 146 2.83 16.06 2.42
N ARG A 147 3.67 15.89 3.45
CA ARG A 147 5.07 15.45 3.26
C ARG A 147 5.17 14.04 2.73
N ALA A 148 4.35 13.11 3.25
CA ALA A 148 4.28 11.74 2.74
C ALA A 148 3.80 11.73 1.28
N TYR A 149 2.79 12.54 0.94
CA TYR A 149 2.31 12.71 -0.44
C TYR A 149 3.39 13.27 -1.37
N ALA A 150 4.19 14.22 -0.91
CA ALA A 150 5.28 14.78 -1.68
C ALA A 150 6.35 13.71 -2.01
N LEU A 151 6.65 12.82 -1.06
CA LEU A 151 7.54 11.68 -1.29
C LEU A 151 6.91 10.70 -2.29
N ALA A 152 5.65 10.29 -2.08
CA ALA A 152 4.95 9.36 -2.96
C ALA A 152 4.87 9.88 -4.40
N ARG A 153 4.61 11.17 -4.59
CA ARG A 153 4.48 11.81 -5.91
C ARG A 153 5.70 11.63 -6.80
N ARG A 154 6.89 11.50 -6.20
CA ARG A 154 8.14 11.24 -6.93
C ARG A 154 8.05 9.96 -7.78
N TYR A 155 7.30 8.97 -7.33
CA TYR A 155 7.17 7.65 -7.96
C TYR A 155 5.92 7.51 -8.84
N ARG A 156 5.09 8.55 -8.97
CA ARG A 156 3.83 8.49 -9.73
C ARG A 156 3.03 7.21 -9.40
N PRO A 157 2.61 7.02 -8.13
CA PRO A 157 2.02 5.76 -7.71
C PRO A 157 0.69 5.48 -8.42
N LEU A 158 0.29 4.20 -8.48
CA LEU A 158 -1.04 3.81 -8.89
C LEU A 158 -2.09 4.29 -7.88
N LEU A 159 -1.78 4.16 -6.60
CA LEU A 159 -2.66 4.48 -5.49
C LEU A 159 -1.85 4.98 -4.29
N ILE A 160 -2.39 5.96 -3.61
CA ILE A 160 -2.03 6.31 -2.24
C ILE A 160 -3.27 6.10 -1.38
N ASN A 161 -3.16 5.26 -0.35
CA ASN A 161 -4.22 5.05 0.60
C ASN A 161 -3.90 5.78 1.91
N THR A 162 -4.73 6.74 2.30
CA THR A 162 -4.58 7.42 3.59
C THR A 162 -5.40 6.71 4.65
N VAL A 163 -4.82 6.54 5.84
CA VAL A 163 -5.46 5.87 6.97
C VAL A 163 -5.74 6.92 8.04
N VAL A 164 -7.00 7.16 8.35
CA VAL A 164 -7.44 8.23 9.26
C VAL A 164 -7.97 7.73 10.61
N GLY A 165 -7.95 6.42 10.85
CA GLY A 165 -8.50 5.81 12.06
C GLY A 165 -7.73 6.13 13.35
N PHE A 166 -6.43 6.40 13.24
CA PHE A 166 -5.55 6.64 14.40
C PHE A 166 -4.79 7.95 14.20
N ILE A 167 -5.00 8.91 15.05
CA ILE A 167 -4.27 10.18 15.04
C ILE A 167 -3.54 10.34 16.36
N GLY A 168 -2.21 10.24 16.32
CA GLY A 168 -1.39 10.31 17.51
C GLY A 168 -1.67 9.13 18.46
N PRO A 169 -1.48 9.29 19.78
CA PRO A 169 -1.84 8.28 20.77
C PRO A 169 -3.35 8.19 21.01
N GLU A 170 -4.14 9.04 20.38
CA GLU A 170 -5.58 9.18 20.57
C GLU A 170 -6.31 8.79 19.29
N TYR A 171 -7.40 8.05 19.48
CA TYR A 171 -8.35 7.75 18.41
C TYR A 171 -9.26 8.96 18.16
N LEU A 172 -9.74 9.09 16.93
CA LEU A 172 -10.81 10.04 16.63
C LEU A 172 -12.09 9.65 17.38
N TYR A 173 -12.73 10.63 18.03
CA TYR A 173 -13.84 10.37 18.96
C TYR A 173 -15.15 10.00 18.30
N ASP A 174 -15.39 10.46 17.06
CA ASP A 174 -16.63 10.19 16.37
C ASP A 174 -16.49 10.17 14.84
N GLY A 175 -17.54 9.70 14.17
CA GLY A 175 -17.56 9.58 12.72
C GLY A 175 -17.43 10.90 11.98
N LYS A 176 -17.82 12.04 12.58
CA LYS A 176 -17.66 13.36 11.95
C LYS A 176 -16.20 13.77 11.89
N GLN A 177 -15.43 13.47 12.95
CA GLN A 177 -13.99 13.74 12.98
C GLN A 177 -13.25 12.85 11.97
N ILE A 178 -13.64 11.59 11.85
CA ILE A 178 -13.07 10.66 10.85
C ILE A 178 -13.36 11.18 9.43
N ILE A 179 -14.60 11.53 9.14
CA ILE A 179 -14.99 12.08 7.83
C ILE A 179 -14.21 13.36 7.53
N ARG A 180 -14.08 14.25 8.51
CA ARG A 180 -13.32 15.49 8.33
C ARG A 180 -11.87 15.23 8.01
N ALA A 181 -11.20 14.38 8.77
CA ALA A 181 -9.80 14.00 8.55
C ALA A 181 -9.61 13.39 7.15
N GLY A 182 -10.47 12.43 6.77
CA GLY A 182 -10.44 11.84 5.43
C GLY A 182 -10.64 12.85 4.31
N LEU A 183 -11.55 13.82 4.48
CA LEU A 183 -11.78 14.87 3.49
C LEU A 183 -10.58 15.83 3.38
N GLU A 184 -9.95 16.19 4.50
CA GLU A 184 -8.74 17.04 4.51
C GLU A 184 -7.58 16.34 3.80
N ASP A 185 -7.38 15.05 4.03
CA ASP A 185 -6.35 14.25 3.38
C ASP A 185 -6.63 14.08 1.88
N HIS A 186 -7.87 13.74 1.51
CA HIS A 186 -8.29 13.65 0.11
C HIS A 186 -8.12 14.98 -0.63
N PHE A 187 -8.50 16.08 -0.02
CA PHE A 187 -8.36 17.40 -0.60
C PHE A 187 -6.89 17.73 -0.88
N SER A 188 -6.02 17.49 0.09
CA SER A 188 -4.58 17.71 -0.05
C SER A 188 -3.96 16.82 -1.14
N GLY A 189 -4.33 15.54 -1.18
CA GLY A 189 -3.88 14.61 -2.20
C GLY A 189 -4.33 15.02 -3.61
N LYS A 190 -5.58 15.46 -3.75
CA LYS A 190 -6.10 15.96 -5.04
C LYS A 190 -5.42 17.25 -5.49
N LEU A 191 -5.13 18.18 -4.58
CA LEU A 191 -4.35 19.39 -4.90
C LEU A 191 -2.95 19.05 -5.42
N LEU A 192 -2.36 17.95 -4.96
CA LEU A 192 -1.06 17.47 -5.42
C LEU A 192 -1.15 16.60 -6.69
N GLY A 193 -2.36 16.37 -7.21
CA GLY A 193 -2.58 15.55 -8.41
C GLY A 193 -2.37 14.06 -8.20
N LEU A 194 -2.66 13.54 -6.99
CA LEU A 194 -2.45 12.16 -6.60
C LEU A 194 -3.73 11.31 -6.66
N PRO A 195 -3.62 10.02 -6.98
CA PRO A 195 -4.72 9.06 -6.88
C PRO A 195 -4.88 8.63 -5.41
N ILE A 196 -5.80 9.28 -4.69
CA ILE A 196 -6.02 9.08 -3.24
C ILE A 196 -7.20 8.14 -3.00
N GLY A 197 -6.96 7.10 -2.18
CA GLY A 197 -7.94 6.32 -1.46
C GLY A 197 -7.92 6.65 0.05
N CYS A 198 -8.89 6.15 0.80
CA CYS A 198 -8.96 6.29 2.26
C CYS A 198 -9.53 5.02 2.89
N ASP A 199 -8.89 4.56 3.94
CA ASP A 199 -9.35 3.50 4.84
C ASP A 199 -9.88 4.08 6.16
#